data_587ebbc23a679d86a77f63ee5aa34f8b
#
_entry.id   587ebbc23a679d86a77f63ee5aa34f8b
#
_cell.length_a   1.000
_cell.length_b   1.000
_cell.length_c   1.000
_cell.angle_alpha   90.00
_cell.angle_beta   90.00
_cell.angle_gamma   90.00
#
_symmetry.space_group_name_H-M   'P 1'
#
loop_
_entity.id
_entity.type
_entity.pdbx_description
1 polymer ?
#
loop_
_entity_poly.entity_id
_entity_poly.type
_entity_poly.pdbx_seq_one_letter_code
_entity_poly.pdbx_strand_id
1 'polypeptide(L)' 'MIYNFDYSLLYERMAEYRYSQSSLANAIPISRTSINHKLQGKNLFTQWEIKRICELLEIPPTKVGRYFFEQNVHKTVQIS' A
#
# COMPACT_ATOMS: atom_id res chain seq x y z
N MET A 1 -6.18 15.83 -3.21
CA MET A 1 -7.15 14.99 -2.46
C MET A 1 -6.40 13.91 -1.70
N ILE A 2 -6.86 13.59 -0.50
CA ILE A 2 -6.24 12.56 0.32
C ILE A 2 -7.21 11.39 0.42
N TYR A 3 -6.70 10.20 0.16
CA TYR A 3 -7.50 8.98 0.20
C TYR A 3 -7.28 8.29 1.54
N ASN A 4 -8.38 7.80 2.15
CA ASN A 4 -8.35 7.22 3.49
C ASN A 4 -8.20 5.70 3.44
N PHE A 5 -7.18 5.21 2.77
CA PHE A 5 -6.87 3.80 2.77
C PHE A 5 -5.92 3.47 3.92
N ASP A 6 -6.13 2.32 4.51
CA ASP A 6 -5.30 1.82 5.60
C ASP A 6 -4.26 0.86 5.01
N TYR A 7 -3.01 1.29 5.02
CA TYR A 7 -1.92 0.49 4.48
C TYR A 7 -1.13 -0.24 5.57
N SER A 8 -1.72 -0.40 6.76
CA SER A 8 -1.03 -1.07 7.87
C SER A 8 -0.53 -2.45 7.51
N LEU A 9 -1.38 -3.25 6.86
CA LEU A 9 -1.00 -4.60 6.46
C LEU A 9 0.08 -4.58 5.41
N LEU A 10 0.05 -3.58 4.52
CA LEU A 10 1.10 -3.45 3.50
C LEU A 10 2.44 -3.13 4.15
N TYR A 11 2.47 -2.21 5.12
CA TYR A 11 3.69 -1.90 5.86
C TYR A 11 4.23 -3.13 6.57
N GLU A 12 3.35 -3.91 7.21
CA GLU A 12 3.77 -5.14 7.88
C GLU A 12 4.38 -6.13 6.89
N ARG A 13 3.76 -6.27 5.73
CA ARG A 13 4.25 -7.20 4.72
C ARG A 13 5.60 -6.76 4.17
N MET A 14 5.76 -5.45 3.95
CA MET A 14 7.05 -4.90 3.54
C MET A 14 8.12 -5.26 4.55
N ALA A 15 7.82 -5.08 5.85
CA ALA A 15 8.79 -5.39 6.90
C ALA A 15 9.13 -6.88 6.91
N GLU A 16 8.13 -7.75 6.75
CA GLU A 16 8.36 -9.20 6.69
C GLU A 16 9.31 -9.58 5.58
N TYR A 17 9.19 -8.91 4.43
CA TYR A 17 10.01 -9.18 3.26
C TYR A 17 11.24 -8.30 3.20
N ARG A 18 11.48 -7.51 4.27
CA ARG A 18 12.66 -6.66 4.43
C ARG A 18 12.78 -5.59 3.35
N TYR A 19 11.65 -5.05 2.91
CA TYR A 19 11.64 -3.93 2.00
C TYR A 19 11.46 -2.64 2.76
N SER A 20 12.34 -1.67 2.50
CA SER A 20 12.11 -0.27 2.86
C SER A 20 11.33 0.39 1.73
N GLN A 21 10.87 1.63 1.94
CA GLN A 21 10.25 2.37 0.86
C GLN A 21 11.20 2.54 -0.32
N SER A 22 12.49 2.81 -0.02
CA SER A 22 13.49 2.98 -1.08
C SER A 22 13.71 1.71 -1.87
N SER A 23 13.90 0.57 -1.18
CA SER A 23 14.15 -0.67 -1.90
C SER A 23 12.94 -1.15 -2.66
N LEU A 24 11.74 -0.94 -2.11
CA LEU A 24 10.52 -1.31 -2.82
C LEU A 24 10.35 -0.44 -4.06
N ALA A 25 10.56 0.87 -3.92
CA ALA A 25 10.45 1.78 -5.06
C ALA A 25 11.42 1.39 -6.18
N ASN A 26 12.66 1.02 -5.82
CA ASN A 26 13.62 0.57 -6.82
C ASN A 26 13.18 -0.69 -7.53
N ALA A 27 12.54 -1.59 -6.83
CA ALA A 27 12.13 -2.88 -7.39
C ALA A 27 10.89 -2.79 -8.27
N ILE A 28 10.00 -1.82 -8.02
CA ILE A 28 8.77 -1.67 -8.82
C ILE A 28 9.07 -1.35 -10.30
N PRO A 29 9.79 -0.43 -10.86
CA PRO A 29 10.54 0.72 -10.34
C PRO A 29 9.75 2.03 -10.43
N ILE A 30 9.73 2.75 -9.35
CA ILE A 30 9.18 4.11 -9.29
C ILE A 30 10.09 4.92 -8.37
N SER A 31 9.87 6.24 -8.31
CA SER A 31 10.68 7.05 -7.40
C SER A 31 10.25 6.83 -5.96
N ARG A 32 11.17 7.07 -5.04
CA ARG A 32 10.86 6.98 -3.62
C ARG A 32 9.82 8.02 -3.22
N THR A 33 9.89 9.20 -3.80
CA THR A 33 8.89 10.24 -3.55
C THR A 33 7.50 9.76 -3.95
N SER A 34 7.40 9.08 -5.09
CA SER A 34 6.14 8.57 -5.58
C SER A 34 5.56 7.54 -4.61
N ILE A 35 6.35 6.55 -4.18
CA ILE A 35 5.82 5.54 -3.27
C ILE A 35 5.45 6.15 -1.93
N ASN A 36 6.23 7.12 -1.45
CA ASN A 36 5.93 7.80 -0.20
C ASN A 36 4.57 8.50 -0.26
N HIS A 37 4.31 9.23 -1.36
CA HIS A 37 3.03 9.92 -1.53
C HIS A 37 1.86 8.93 -1.60
N LYS A 38 2.07 7.80 -2.24
CA LYS A 38 1.00 6.79 -2.37
C LYS A 38 0.69 6.14 -1.03
N LEU A 39 1.71 5.84 -0.25
CA LEU A 39 1.52 5.26 1.08
C LEU A 39 0.90 6.25 2.05
N GLN A 40 1.07 7.55 1.82
CA GLN A 40 0.43 8.60 2.62
C GLN A 40 -1.00 8.89 2.18
N GLY A 41 -1.47 8.28 1.11
CA GLY A 41 -2.81 8.51 0.60
C GLY A 41 -2.96 9.74 -0.26
N LYS A 42 -1.87 10.36 -0.67
CA LYS A 42 -1.92 11.56 -1.52
C LYS A 42 -2.20 11.21 -2.98
N ASN A 43 -1.76 10.04 -3.40
CA ASN A 43 -1.99 9.51 -4.75
C ASN A 43 -2.37 8.05 -4.64
N LEU A 44 -3.08 7.55 -5.63
CA LEU A 44 -3.44 6.14 -5.68
C LEU A 44 -2.34 5.34 -6.35
N PHE A 45 -2.20 4.08 -5.94
CA PHE A 45 -1.37 3.14 -6.68
C PHE A 45 -2.03 2.83 -8.01
N THR A 46 -1.22 2.73 -9.06
CA THR A 46 -1.73 2.26 -10.34
C THR A 46 -1.91 0.75 -10.29
N GLN A 47 -2.73 0.24 -11.20
CA GLN A 47 -2.96 -1.20 -11.30
C GLN A 47 -1.66 -1.96 -11.51
N TRP A 48 -0.78 -1.43 -12.35
CA TRP A 48 0.52 -2.06 -12.63
C TRP A 48 1.39 -2.10 -11.38
N GLU A 49 1.39 -1.01 -10.62
CA GLU A 49 2.17 -0.94 -9.37
C GLU A 49 1.67 -1.95 -8.35
N ILE A 50 0.35 -2.07 -8.21
CA ILE A 50 -0.25 -3.04 -7.30
C ILE A 50 0.16 -4.45 -7.70
N LYS A 51 0.07 -4.75 -8.99
CA LYS A 51 0.47 -6.07 -9.49
C LYS A 51 1.92 -6.36 -9.15
N ARG A 52 2.80 -5.39 -9.39
CA ARG A 52 4.23 -5.57 -9.16
C ARG A 52 4.52 -5.75 -7.67
N ILE A 53 3.89 -4.95 -6.81
CA ILE A 53 4.08 -5.08 -5.37
C ILE A 53 3.61 -6.46 -4.90
N CYS A 54 2.47 -6.93 -5.40
CA CYS A 54 1.97 -8.24 -5.03
C CYS A 54 2.95 -9.34 -5.43
N GLU A 55 3.60 -9.21 -6.58
CA GLU A 55 4.62 -10.17 -6.99
C GLU A 55 5.82 -10.14 -6.04
N LEU A 56 6.29 -8.94 -5.71
CA LEU A 56 7.46 -8.78 -4.86
C LEU A 56 7.22 -9.25 -3.43
N LEU A 57 6.04 -9.00 -2.90
CA LEU A 57 5.69 -9.31 -1.52
C LEU A 57 4.89 -10.61 -1.39
N GLU A 58 4.69 -11.31 -2.49
CA GLU A 58 3.96 -12.58 -2.52
C GLU A 58 2.56 -12.45 -1.93
N ILE A 59 1.87 -11.36 -2.28
CA ILE A 59 0.49 -11.14 -1.86
C ILE A 59 -0.43 -11.83 -2.87
N PRO A 60 -1.23 -12.80 -2.42
CA PRO A 60 -2.13 -13.50 -3.36
C PRO A 60 -3.24 -12.58 -3.87
N PRO A 61 -3.72 -12.80 -5.10
CA PRO A 61 -4.78 -11.94 -5.67
C PRO A 61 -6.02 -11.84 -4.80
N THR A 62 -6.33 -12.88 -4.05
CA THR A 62 -7.51 -12.90 -3.18
C THR A 62 -7.39 -11.94 -2.00
N LYS A 63 -6.18 -11.43 -1.72
CA LYS A 63 -5.95 -10.56 -0.57
C LYS A 63 -5.58 -9.13 -0.96
N VAL A 64 -5.57 -8.81 -2.23
CA VAL A 64 -5.20 -7.46 -2.70
C VAL A 64 -6.08 -6.40 -2.03
N GLY A 65 -7.37 -6.66 -1.90
CA GLY A 65 -8.27 -5.71 -1.26
C GLY A 65 -7.88 -5.36 0.15
N ARG A 66 -7.38 -6.33 0.91
CA ARG A 66 -7.00 -6.09 2.30
C ARG A 66 -5.75 -5.24 2.43
N TYR A 67 -4.85 -5.33 1.45
CA TYR A 67 -3.59 -4.60 1.50
C TYR A 67 -3.70 -3.21 0.89
N PHE A 68 -4.55 -3.03 -0.13
CA PHE A 68 -4.56 -1.80 -0.91
C PHE A 68 -5.86 -1.02 -0.84
N PHE A 69 -6.96 -1.64 -0.43
CA PHE A 69 -8.27 -1.01 -0.50
C PHE A 69 -9.01 -1.01 0.83
N GLU A 70 -8.37 -1.41 1.90
CA GLU A 70 -8.97 -1.35 3.22
C GLU A 70 -9.12 0.10 3.62
N GLN A 71 -10.32 0.49 4.04
CA GLN A 71 -10.55 1.88 4.42
C GLN A 71 -10.14 2.12 5.86
N ASN A 72 -9.59 3.30 6.08
CA ASN A 72 -9.22 3.74 7.41
C ASN A 72 -10.48 4.22 8.12
N VAL A 73 -11.20 3.31 8.78
CA VAL A 73 -12.48 3.60 9.44
C VAL A 73 -12.21 3.83 10.92
N HIS A 74 -12.48 5.00 11.36
CA HIS A 74 -12.37 5.29 12.78
C HIS A 74 -13.73 5.17 13.39
N LYS A 75 -13.61 4.83 13.70
CA LYS A 75 -14.71 5.08 14.02
C LYS A 75 -15.53 5.77 14.42
N THR A 76 -15.52 6.09 14.07
CA THR A 76 -16.09 6.56 14.20
C THR A 76 -17.06 6.56 14.12
N VAL A 77 -17.40 6.67 14.03
CA VAL A 77 -18.09 6.56 13.83
C VAL A 77 -18.95 6.03 14.43
N GLN A 78 -19.20 6.01 14.75
CA GLN A 78 -19.93 5.54 14.99
C GLN A 78 -20.69 5.66 15.51
N ILE A 79 -21.09 6.05 15.54
CA ILE A 79 -21.72 6.13 15.85
C ILE A 79 -22.42 5.96 16.04
N SER A 80 -22.61 6.03 16.08
CA SER A 80 -23.25 5.87 16.05
C SER A 80 -23.71 5.69 16.24
#